data_f9ffb4d1ce5e51bc4a969092d8565f7d
#
_entry.id   f9ffb4d1ce5e51bc4a969092d8565f7d
#
_cell.length_a   1.000
_cell.length_b   1.000
_cell.length_c   1.000
_cell.angle_alpha   90.00
_cell.angle_beta   90.00
_cell.angle_gamma   90.00
#
_symmetry.space_group_name_H-M   'P 1'
#
loop_
_entity.id
_entity.type
_entity.pdbx_description
1 polymer ?
#
loop_
_entity_poly.entity_id
_entity_poly.type
_entity_poly.pdbx_seq_one_letter_code
_entity_poly.pdbx_strand_id
1 'polypeptide(L)'
;MNYSSRFFLYTPLALLLLIGAGAGAHWYFVVRPLSHRLIAMEGGAEAAPGVKVGFGSMSISGFPFNLDVVFTDFRVSVETGHGPFVWRAENFALHALAYGADKTLFEAAGKQSFTWKDTEGQQHVLPFEAGALHASAIRDAGGLSRFDLDLVGFGSPALTAVRLQFHMRHAAGGKTIDLFASGDDVHLSPRLRGAFGDALKSVALQGNVSQAAAFDALRAGNTDWRSALEVWRNAPGRIRVAPLELRWANGVDMMGHGAMSLDGGRRPEGIVDFKISGVAGWLARHPAMSPDGFAAGLRDRATKAGSDEGGRMGVVFGIQDSVVYLGDDPIGMAEPLY
;
A
#
# COMPACT_ATOMS: atom_id res chain seq x y z
N MET A 1 30.47 47.16 -43.51
CA MET A 1 29.08 46.66 -43.34
C MET A 1 29.02 45.82 -42.08
N ASN A 2 28.44 46.39 -41.00
CA ASN A 2 28.43 45.77 -39.66
C ASN A 2 27.23 44.79 -39.49
N TYR A 3 27.35 43.61 -40.08
CA TYR A 3 26.36 42.58 -39.94
C TYR A 3 26.48 41.75 -38.63
N SER A 4 27.62 41.87 -37.89
CA SER A 4 27.91 41.02 -36.74
C SER A 4 27.10 41.30 -35.49
N SER A 5 26.76 42.59 -35.17
CA SER A 5 26.08 42.96 -33.92
C SER A 5 24.61 42.52 -33.85
N ARG A 6 23.85 42.62 -34.95
CA ARG A 6 22.47 42.23 -35.00
C ARG A 6 22.29 40.71 -35.04
N PHE A 7 23.23 39.99 -35.68
CA PHE A 7 23.24 38.52 -35.73
C PHE A 7 23.39 37.95 -34.30
N PHE A 8 24.34 38.45 -33.50
CA PHE A 8 24.52 38.05 -32.10
C PHE A 8 23.32 38.36 -31.20
N LEU A 9 22.49 39.34 -31.52
CA LEU A 9 21.30 39.71 -30.78
C LEU A 9 20.09 38.80 -31.14
N TYR A 10 19.89 38.52 -32.42
CA TYR A 10 18.72 37.75 -32.87
C TYR A 10 18.92 36.25 -32.87
N THR A 11 20.16 35.77 -32.95
CA THR A 11 20.43 34.30 -32.92
C THR A 11 20.02 33.63 -31.61
N PRO A 12 20.32 34.14 -30.42
CA PRO A 12 19.83 33.58 -29.15
C PRO A 12 18.31 33.65 -29.05
N LEU A 13 17.67 34.70 -29.53
CA LEU A 13 16.23 34.84 -29.52
C LEU A 13 15.58 33.83 -30.48
N ALA A 14 16.09 33.69 -31.68
CA ALA A 14 15.61 32.70 -32.64
C ALA A 14 15.80 31.28 -32.13
N LEU A 15 16.93 30.99 -31.46
CA LEU A 15 17.19 29.69 -30.84
C LEU A 15 16.19 29.40 -29.70
N LEU A 16 15.92 30.38 -28.84
CA LEU A 16 14.93 30.32 -27.78
C LEU A 16 13.52 30.05 -28.32
N LEU A 17 13.12 30.71 -29.41
CA LEU A 17 11.85 30.51 -30.06
C LEU A 17 11.75 29.12 -30.69
N LEU A 18 12.83 28.61 -31.31
CA LEU A 18 12.88 27.28 -31.87
C LEU A 18 12.80 26.20 -30.79
N ILE A 19 13.51 26.38 -29.68
CA ILE A 19 13.43 25.48 -28.51
C ILE A 19 12.00 25.49 -27.93
N GLY A 20 11.42 26.68 -27.75
CA GLY A 20 10.04 26.85 -27.26
C GLY A 20 9.00 26.19 -28.19
N ALA A 21 9.14 26.41 -29.50
CA ALA A 21 8.28 25.78 -30.49
C ALA A 21 8.45 24.24 -30.51
N GLY A 22 9.68 23.74 -30.41
CA GLY A 22 9.99 22.33 -30.32
C GLY A 22 9.41 21.69 -29.06
N ALA A 23 9.56 22.33 -27.90
CA ALA A 23 8.97 21.89 -26.64
C ALA A 23 7.43 21.90 -26.70
N GLY A 24 6.85 22.95 -27.31
CA GLY A 24 5.40 23.05 -27.51
C GLY A 24 4.86 21.96 -28.45
N ALA A 25 5.54 21.71 -29.55
CA ALA A 25 5.17 20.63 -30.45
C ALA A 25 5.28 19.26 -29.76
N HIS A 26 6.38 19.00 -29.05
CA HIS A 26 6.55 17.78 -28.28
C HIS A 26 5.42 17.58 -27.28
N TRP A 27 5.14 18.58 -26.44
CA TRP A 27 4.05 18.52 -25.46
C TRP A 27 2.70 18.25 -26.13
N TYR A 28 2.40 18.91 -27.25
CA TYR A 28 1.17 18.69 -28.00
C TYR A 28 1.03 17.25 -28.51
N PHE A 29 2.12 16.66 -29.02
CA PHE A 29 2.15 15.27 -29.49
C PHE A 29 2.04 14.24 -28.35
N VAL A 30 2.42 14.59 -27.12
CA VAL A 30 2.24 13.74 -25.93
C VAL A 30 0.81 13.86 -25.38
N VAL A 31 0.30 15.08 -25.25
CA VAL A 31 -1.01 15.36 -24.63
C VAL A 31 -2.16 14.89 -25.47
N ARG A 32 -2.11 15.09 -26.78
CA ARG A 32 -3.24 14.77 -27.67
C ARG A 32 -3.61 13.28 -27.68
N PRO A 33 -2.69 12.33 -27.84
CA PRO A 33 -3.02 10.91 -27.72
C PRO A 33 -3.51 10.52 -26.32
N LEU A 34 -2.94 11.12 -25.25
CA LEU A 34 -3.37 10.86 -23.89
C LEU A 34 -4.81 11.34 -23.66
N SER A 35 -5.15 12.57 -24.07
CA SER A 35 -6.51 13.09 -23.92
C SER A 35 -7.55 12.23 -24.67
N HIS A 36 -7.23 11.78 -25.89
CA HIS A 36 -8.09 10.86 -26.63
C HIS A 36 -8.28 9.52 -25.91
N ARG A 37 -7.22 8.96 -25.34
CA ARG A 37 -7.31 7.71 -24.53
C ARG A 37 -8.16 7.91 -23.28
N LEU A 38 -7.97 8.99 -22.55
CA LEU A 38 -8.73 9.28 -21.33
C LEU A 38 -10.22 9.49 -21.64
N ILE A 39 -10.55 10.22 -22.72
CA ILE A 39 -11.93 10.39 -23.17
C ILE A 39 -12.53 9.03 -23.62
N ALA A 40 -11.78 8.19 -24.29
CA ALA A 40 -12.22 6.85 -24.65
C ALA A 40 -12.51 5.98 -23.42
N MET A 41 -11.70 6.10 -22.34
CA MET A 41 -11.92 5.41 -21.07
C MET A 41 -13.22 5.91 -20.38
N GLU A 42 -13.51 7.21 -20.39
CA GLU A 42 -14.79 7.75 -19.91
C GLU A 42 -15.97 7.15 -20.68
N GLY A 43 -15.82 6.95 -22.00
CA GLY A 43 -16.79 6.29 -22.87
C GLY A 43 -16.91 4.77 -22.66
N GLY A 44 -16.21 4.18 -21.69
CA GLY A 44 -16.31 2.77 -21.30
C GLY A 44 -15.16 1.88 -21.82
N ALA A 45 -14.16 2.44 -22.51
CA ALA A 45 -12.97 1.68 -22.87
C ALA A 45 -12.19 1.31 -21.60
N GLU A 46 -11.64 0.08 -21.58
CA GLU A 46 -10.84 -0.40 -20.46
C GLU A 46 -9.45 0.24 -20.49
N ALA A 47 -8.98 0.68 -19.31
CA ALA A 47 -7.61 1.16 -19.14
C ALA A 47 -6.58 0.02 -19.18
N ALA A 48 -7.00 -1.16 -18.72
CA ALA A 48 -6.33 -2.45 -18.80
C ALA A 48 -7.41 -3.54 -18.75
N PRO A 49 -7.10 -4.79 -19.05
CA PRO A 49 -8.07 -5.89 -18.97
C PRO A 49 -8.79 -5.93 -17.61
N GLY A 50 -10.11 -5.75 -17.59
CA GLY A 50 -10.94 -5.72 -16.39
C GLY A 50 -10.82 -4.43 -15.55
N VAL A 51 -10.11 -3.40 -16.02
CA VAL A 51 -9.96 -2.11 -15.33
C VAL A 51 -10.67 -1.01 -16.09
N LYS A 52 -11.68 -0.41 -15.47
CA LYS A 52 -12.44 0.72 -16.02
C LYS A 52 -12.17 1.97 -15.19
N VAL A 53 -12.03 3.09 -15.88
CA VAL A 53 -11.85 4.42 -15.28
C VAL A 53 -13.04 5.30 -15.67
N GLY A 54 -13.51 6.12 -14.74
CA GLY A 54 -14.53 7.13 -15.02
C GLY A 54 -14.28 8.37 -14.18
N PHE A 55 -14.78 9.50 -14.63
CA PHE A 55 -14.64 10.80 -13.96
C PHE A 55 -15.77 11.76 -14.36
N GLY A 56 -16.01 12.77 -13.55
CA GLY A 56 -17.01 13.80 -13.84
C GLY A 56 -16.46 14.87 -14.77
N SER A 57 -15.24 15.33 -14.53
CA SER A 57 -14.53 16.26 -15.42
C SER A 57 -13.02 15.99 -15.40
N MET A 58 -12.33 16.46 -16.43
CA MET A 58 -10.90 16.34 -16.59
C MET A 58 -10.30 17.64 -17.13
N SER A 59 -9.16 18.03 -16.58
CA SER A 59 -8.32 19.12 -17.14
C SER A 59 -6.88 18.67 -17.28
N ILE A 60 -6.21 19.13 -18.34
CA ILE A 60 -4.80 18.83 -18.61
C ILE A 60 -4.04 20.16 -18.67
N SER A 61 -2.93 20.23 -17.94
CA SER A 61 -2.05 21.40 -17.82
C SER A 61 -0.59 20.98 -17.71
N GLY A 62 0.31 21.93 -17.34
CA GLY A 62 1.73 21.64 -17.09
C GLY A 62 2.67 21.94 -18.26
N PHE A 63 2.16 22.61 -19.31
CA PHE A 63 2.99 23.05 -20.47
C PHE A 63 4.20 23.88 -20.03
N PRO A 64 5.36 23.67 -20.64
CA PRO A 64 5.72 22.68 -21.65
C PRO A 64 6.42 21.43 -21.07
N PHE A 65 6.70 21.37 -19.76
CA PHE A 65 7.60 20.39 -19.15
C PHE A 65 6.88 19.30 -18.37
N ASN A 66 5.74 19.63 -17.80
CA ASN A 66 4.94 18.71 -17.00
C ASN A 66 3.66 18.30 -17.75
N LEU A 67 3.13 17.20 -17.32
CA LEU A 67 1.82 16.72 -17.69
C LEU A 67 1.02 16.56 -16.39
N ASP A 68 0.13 17.49 -16.12
CA ASP A 68 -0.73 17.51 -14.95
C ASP A 68 -2.16 17.25 -15.42
N VAL A 69 -2.73 16.11 -14.99
CA VAL A 69 -4.11 15.75 -15.29
C VAL A 69 -4.90 15.73 -13.99
N VAL A 70 -5.89 16.58 -13.89
CA VAL A 70 -6.77 16.69 -12.71
C VAL A 70 -8.16 16.22 -13.07
N PHE A 71 -8.71 15.38 -12.21
CA PHE A 71 -10.04 14.78 -12.35
C PHE A 71 -10.93 15.15 -11.15
N THR A 72 -12.23 15.31 -11.41
CA THR A 72 -13.26 15.36 -10.38
C THR A 72 -14.12 14.11 -10.45
N ASP A 73 -14.69 13.68 -9.33
CA ASP A 73 -15.53 12.48 -9.22
C ASP A 73 -14.87 11.25 -9.87
N PHE A 74 -13.58 11.08 -9.59
CA PHE A 74 -12.76 10.02 -10.15
C PHE A 74 -13.16 8.65 -9.61
N ARG A 75 -13.18 7.64 -10.47
CA ARG A 75 -13.43 6.24 -10.08
C ARG A 75 -12.57 5.28 -10.89
N VAL A 76 -12.07 4.27 -10.21
CA VAL A 76 -11.45 3.10 -10.82
C VAL A 76 -12.24 1.88 -10.39
N SER A 77 -12.61 1.04 -11.34
CA SER A 77 -13.31 -0.22 -11.12
C SER A 77 -12.46 -1.36 -11.66
N VAL A 78 -12.19 -2.35 -10.82
CA VAL A 78 -11.46 -3.58 -11.18
C VAL A 78 -12.41 -4.74 -11.05
N GLU A 79 -12.62 -5.50 -12.14
CA GLU A 79 -13.45 -6.69 -12.10
C GLU A 79 -12.79 -7.79 -11.27
N THR A 80 -13.53 -8.37 -10.33
CA THR A 80 -13.09 -9.48 -9.49
C THR A 80 -14.05 -10.66 -9.63
N GLY A 81 -13.68 -11.82 -9.10
CA GLY A 81 -14.56 -13.01 -9.14
C GLY A 81 -15.90 -12.84 -8.41
N HIS A 82 -16.05 -11.83 -7.55
CA HIS A 82 -17.27 -11.53 -6.79
C HIS A 82 -17.96 -10.24 -7.24
N GLY A 83 -17.52 -9.66 -8.36
CA GLY A 83 -17.99 -8.39 -8.89
C GLY A 83 -16.93 -7.30 -8.79
N PRO A 84 -17.26 -6.05 -9.18
CA PRO A 84 -16.28 -4.99 -9.23
C PRO A 84 -15.82 -4.53 -7.84
N PHE A 85 -14.50 -4.36 -7.69
CA PHE A 85 -13.90 -3.55 -6.63
C PHE A 85 -13.76 -2.14 -7.16
N VAL A 86 -14.36 -1.15 -6.48
CA VAL A 86 -14.40 0.23 -6.95
C VAL A 86 -13.73 1.15 -5.93
N TRP A 87 -12.75 1.92 -6.36
CA TRP A 87 -12.25 3.09 -5.64
C TRP A 87 -12.85 4.36 -6.23
N ARG A 88 -13.30 5.27 -5.38
CA ARG A 88 -13.78 6.60 -5.74
C ARG A 88 -13.01 7.65 -4.96
N ALA A 89 -12.73 8.78 -5.63
CA ALA A 89 -12.12 9.96 -5.03
C ALA A 89 -12.82 11.21 -5.55
N GLU A 90 -13.11 12.15 -4.66
CA GLU A 90 -13.72 13.43 -5.03
C GLU A 90 -12.82 14.22 -5.97
N ASN A 91 -11.51 14.28 -5.63
CA ASN A 91 -10.48 14.89 -6.46
C ASN A 91 -9.30 13.93 -6.61
N PHE A 92 -8.82 13.78 -7.82
CA PHE A 92 -7.64 12.98 -8.15
C PHE A 92 -6.79 13.69 -9.17
N ALA A 93 -5.49 13.69 -8.98
CA ALA A 93 -4.54 14.26 -9.91
C ALA A 93 -3.41 13.29 -10.24
N LEU A 94 -2.94 13.36 -11.47
CA LEU A 94 -1.78 12.62 -11.97
C LEU A 94 -0.78 13.63 -12.51
N HIS A 95 0.47 13.50 -12.08
CA HIS A 95 1.58 14.34 -12.49
C HIS A 95 2.69 13.48 -13.08
N ALA A 96 3.14 13.84 -14.27
CA ALA A 96 4.24 13.18 -14.94
C ALA A 96 5.12 14.21 -15.65
N LEU A 97 6.36 13.83 -15.96
CA LEU A 97 7.21 14.64 -16.83
C LEU A 97 6.82 14.37 -18.28
N ALA A 98 6.74 15.44 -19.09
CA ALA A 98 6.48 15.29 -20.52
C ALA A 98 7.60 14.57 -21.29
N TYR A 99 8.78 14.45 -20.69
CA TYR A 99 10.00 13.89 -21.32
C TYR A 99 10.42 12.53 -20.76
N GLY A 100 9.67 11.93 -19.84
CA GLY A 100 10.01 10.66 -19.25
C GLY A 100 8.80 10.02 -18.59
N ALA A 101 8.47 8.81 -19.02
CA ALA A 101 7.34 8.07 -18.51
C ALA A 101 7.69 7.21 -17.28
N ASP A 102 8.92 7.31 -16.77
CA ASP A 102 9.42 6.38 -15.75
C ASP A 102 8.84 6.65 -14.36
N LYS A 103 8.47 7.89 -14.08
CA LYS A 103 7.91 8.30 -12.80
C LYS A 103 6.58 9.02 -12.97
N THR A 104 5.58 8.53 -12.26
CA THR A 104 4.26 9.16 -12.17
C THR A 104 3.95 9.43 -10.70
N LEU A 105 3.47 10.63 -10.40
CA LEU A 105 2.97 11.01 -9.10
C LEU A 105 1.45 11.05 -9.15
N PHE A 106 0.82 10.67 -8.06
CA PHE A 106 -0.62 10.69 -7.88
C PHE A 106 -0.95 11.44 -6.61
N GLU A 107 -2.00 12.24 -6.67
CA GLU A 107 -2.55 12.94 -5.51
C GLU A 107 -4.05 12.70 -5.44
N ALA A 108 -4.57 12.50 -4.24
CA ALA A 108 -5.99 12.54 -3.99
C ALA A 108 -6.25 13.26 -2.66
N ALA A 109 -7.36 13.97 -2.58
CA ALA A 109 -7.76 14.67 -1.38
C ALA A 109 -9.28 14.63 -1.22
N GLY A 110 -9.74 14.85 0.01
CA GLY A 110 -11.15 14.86 0.33
C GLY A 110 -11.73 13.45 0.54
N LYS A 111 -13.01 13.34 0.30
CA LYS A 111 -13.77 12.10 0.54
C LYS A 111 -13.45 11.05 -0.50
N GLN A 112 -13.19 9.86 -0.01
CA GLN A 112 -12.90 8.69 -0.83
C GLN A 112 -13.69 7.49 -0.32
N SER A 113 -13.82 6.46 -1.14
CA SER A 113 -14.44 5.20 -0.71
C SER A 113 -13.93 4.02 -1.51
N PHE A 114 -13.82 2.87 -0.83
CA PHE A 114 -13.76 1.57 -1.47
C PHE A 114 -15.14 0.92 -1.41
N THR A 115 -15.55 0.29 -2.50
CA THR A 115 -16.79 -0.50 -2.58
C THR A 115 -16.46 -1.86 -3.18
N TRP A 116 -16.92 -2.93 -2.56
CA TRP A 116 -16.75 -4.31 -3.05
C TRP A 116 -17.92 -5.18 -2.63
N LYS A 117 -18.00 -6.37 -3.20
CA LYS A 117 -18.90 -7.43 -2.75
C LYS A 117 -18.11 -8.55 -2.09
N ASP A 118 -18.66 -9.11 -1.02
CA ASP A 118 -18.12 -10.32 -0.41
C ASP A 118 -18.54 -11.60 -1.17
N THR A 119 -18.14 -12.74 -0.63
CA THR A 119 -18.47 -14.07 -1.19
C THR A 119 -19.96 -14.40 -1.16
N GLU A 120 -20.73 -13.73 -0.29
CA GLU A 120 -22.19 -13.87 -0.17
C GLU A 120 -22.94 -12.90 -1.10
N GLY A 121 -22.21 -12.02 -1.83
CA GLY A 121 -22.75 -11.01 -2.73
C GLY A 121 -23.21 -9.74 -2.02
N GLN A 122 -22.97 -9.61 -0.70
CA GLN A 122 -23.29 -8.41 0.05
C GLN A 122 -22.32 -7.30 -0.31
N GLN A 123 -22.87 -6.10 -0.56
CA GLN A 123 -22.05 -4.92 -0.88
C GLN A 123 -21.53 -4.27 0.39
N HIS A 124 -20.22 -4.03 0.41
CA HIS A 124 -19.54 -3.28 1.44
C HIS A 124 -19.04 -1.95 0.91
N VAL A 125 -19.10 -0.93 1.75
CA VAL A 125 -18.55 0.40 1.46
C VAL A 125 -17.67 0.82 2.63
N LEU A 126 -16.41 1.10 2.37
CA LEU A 126 -15.48 1.68 3.32
C LEU A 126 -15.22 3.13 2.92
N PRO A 127 -15.90 4.10 3.53
CA PRO A 127 -15.56 5.51 3.33
C PRO A 127 -14.28 5.83 4.09
N PHE A 128 -13.47 6.71 3.53
CA PHE A 128 -12.31 7.27 4.21
C PHE A 128 -12.04 8.69 3.71
N GLU A 129 -11.29 9.43 4.48
CA GLU A 129 -10.81 10.76 4.15
C GLU A 129 -9.33 10.86 4.49
N ALA A 130 -8.59 11.56 3.67
CA ALA A 130 -7.21 11.90 3.92
C ALA A 130 -7.04 13.41 3.68
N GLY A 131 -6.33 14.08 4.58
CA GLY A 131 -5.92 15.46 4.39
C GLY A 131 -5.02 15.60 3.16
N ALA A 132 -4.15 14.61 2.93
CA ALA A 132 -3.42 14.42 1.69
C ALA A 132 -3.14 12.93 1.45
N LEU A 133 -3.31 12.49 0.21
CA LEU A 133 -2.84 11.22 -0.30
C LEU A 133 -1.85 11.52 -1.41
N HIS A 134 -0.59 11.11 -1.23
CA HIS A 134 0.43 11.17 -2.25
C HIS A 134 0.90 9.76 -2.58
N ALA A 135 0.96 9.43 -3.85
CA ALA A 135 1.57 8.18 -4.29
C ALA A 135 2.55 8.43 -5.42
N SER A 136 3.55 7.58 -5.55
CA SER A 136 4.45 7.58 -6.70
C SER A 136 4.66 6.18 -7.24
N ALA A 137 4.68 6.07 -8.56
CA ALA A 137 5.01 4.86 -9.27
C ALA A 137 6.23 5.10 -10.17
N ILE A 138 7.24 4.26 -10.03
CA ILE A 138 8.42 4.27 -10.89
C ILE A 138 8.42 2.97 -11.69
N ARG A 139 8.66 3.10 -12.99
CA ARG A 139 8.72 1.97 -13.91
C ARG A 139 10.13 1.80 -14.48
N ASP A 140 10.49 0.56 -14.74
CA ASP A 140 11.68 0.18 -15.52
C ASP A 140 11.24 -0.62 -16.76
N ALA A 141 12.19 -1.19 -17.48
CA ALA A 141 11.92 -2.01 -18.65
C ALA A 141 11.01 -3.24 -18.36
N GLY A 142 10.97 -3.72 -17.11
CA GLY A 142 10.13 -4.84 -16.67
C GLY A 142 8.76 -4.40 -16.14
N GLY A 143 8.46 -3.10 -16.11
CA GLY A 143 7.23 -2.56 -15.58
C GLY A 143 7.39 -1.85 -14.23
N LEU A 144 6.40 -1.94 -13.33
CA LEU A 144 6.44 -1.27 -12.03
C LEU A 144 7.60 -1.78 -11.17
N SER A 145 8.55 -0.90 -10.86
CA SER A 145 9.75 -1.25 -10.06
C SER A 145 9.69 -0.70 -8.64
N ARG A 146 8.99 0.42 -8.43
CA ARG A 146 8.80 1.03 -7.12
C ARG A 146 7.43 1.68 -7.02
N PHE A 147 6.81 1.52 -5.86
CA PHE A 147 5.58 2.21 -5.50
C PHE A 147 5.69 2.74 -4.07
N ASP A 148 5.38 4.01 -3.90
CA ASP A 148 5.34 4.68 -2.61
C ASP A 148 3.95 5.28 -2.41
N LEU A 149 3.40 5.17 -1.20
CA LEU A 149 2.13 5.77 -0.79
C LEU A 149 2.34 6.46 0.56
N ASP A 150 1.83 7.66 0.68
CA ASP A 150 1.83 8.47 1.89
C ASP A 150 0.44 9.09 2.11
N LEU A 151 -0.18 8.76 3.23
CA LEU A 151 -1.49 9.25 3.66
C LEU A 151 -1.30 10.10 4.91
N VAL A 152 -1.70 11.35 4.87
CA VAL A 152 -1.62 12.29 6.00
C VAL A 152 -3.02 12.63 6.47
N GLY A 153 -3.25 12.60 7.78
CA GLY A 153 -4.56 12.88 8.37
C GLY A 153 -5.62 11.88 7.91
N PHE A 154 -5.31 10.58 8.00
CA PHE A 154 -6.21 9.52 7.56
C PHE A 154 -7.32 9.28 8.56
N GLY A 155 -8.56 9.18 8.09
CA GLY A 155 -9.75 8.85 8.87
C GLY A 155 -10.69 7.90 8.15
N SER A 156 -11.09 6.84 8.84
CA SER A 156 -12.10 5.86 8.38
C SER A 156 -12.89 5.33 9.57
N PRO A 157 -14.02 4.62 9.37
CA PRO A 157 -14.72 3.93 10.46
C PRO A 157 -13.90 2.82 11.14
N ALA A 158 -12.83 2.35 10.51
CA ALA A 158 -11.97 1.30 11.04
C ALA A 158 -10.84 1.86 11.90
N LEU A 159 -10.22 2.93 11.47
CA LEU A 159 -9.10 3.57 12.17
C LEU A 159 -8.90 5.02 11.74
N THR A 160 -8.23 5.80 12.61
CA THR A 160 -7.64 7.09 12.27
C THR A 160 -6.13 7.03 12.47
N ALA A 161 -5.37 7.86 11.73
CA ALA A 161 -3.93 7.96 11.87
C ALA A 161 -3.45 9.35 11.46
N VAL A 162 -2.40 9.84 12.12
CA VAL A 162 -1.73 11.07 11.69
C VAL A 162 -1.04 10.86 10.35
N ARG A 163 -0.38 9.71 10.16
CA ARG A 163 0.26 9.34 8.91
C ARG A 163 0.25 7.83 8.72
N LEU A 164 0.01 7.38 7.49
CA LEU A 164 0.22 6.00 7.05
C LEU A 164 1.12 6.02 5.82
N GLN A 165 2.11 5.13 5.79
CA GLN A 165 3.03 5.00 4.67
C GLN A 165 3.12 3.56 4.21
N PHE A 166 3.30 3.38 2.91
CA PHE A 166 3.60 2.09 2.29
C PHE A 166 4.64 2.28 1.19
N HIS A 167 5.64 1.44 1.19
CA HIS A 167 6.70 1.43 0.17
C HIS A 167 6.90 0.02 -0.33
N MET A 168 6.97 -0.12 -1.63
CA MET A 168 7.29 -1.36 -2.33
C MET A 168 8.40 -1.10 -3.33
N ARG A 169 9.39 -1.98 -3.38
CA ARG A 169 10.49 -1.87 -4.34
C ARG A 169 10.96 -3.26 -4.78
N HIS A 170 11.12 -3.46 -6.08
CA HIS A 170 11.89 -4.59 -6.58
C HIS A 170 13.37 -4.42 -6.20
N ALA A 171 13.93 -5.40 -5.50
CA ALA A 171 15.33 -5.35 -5.12
C ALA A 171 16.25 -5.46 -6.35
N ALA A 172 17.44 -4.90 -6.24
CA ALA A 172 18.47 -5.05 -7.26
C ALA A 172 18.74 -6.55 -7.50
N GLY A 173 18.61 -7.00 -8.74
CA GLY A 173 18.73 -8.41 -9.11
C GLY A 173 17.41 -9.18 -9.23
N GLY A 174 16.25 -8.54 -8.98
CA GLY A 174 14.92 -9.05 -9.33
C GLY A 174 14.42 -10.28 -8.56
N LYS A 175 15.12 -10.70 -7.49
CA LYS A 175 14.78 -11.93 -6.75
C LYS A 175 13.75 -11.70 -5.64
N THR A 176 13.68 -10.49 -5.11
CA THR A 176 12.79 -10.13 -4.00
C THR A 176 12.07 -8.82 -4.27
N ILE A 177 10.94 -8.65 -3.60
CA ILE A 177 10.24 -7.37 -3.47
C ILE A 177 10.40 -6.94 -2.02
N ASP A 178 11.02 -5.79 -1.79
CA ASP A 178 11.12 -5.19 -0.46
C ASP A 178 9.82 -4.45 -0.14
N LEU A 179 9.34 -4.60 1.08
CA LEU A 179 8.13 -3.96 1.59
C LEU A 179 8.44 -3.19 2.86
N PHE A 180 7.83 -2.02 2.98
CA PHE A 180 7.79 -1.25 4.22
C PHE A 180 6.40 -0.65 4.38
N ALA A 181 5.84 -0.74 5.59
CA ALA A 181 4.62 -0.04 5.97
C ALA A 181 4.80 0.59 7.34
N SER A 182 4.26 1.78 7.55
CA SER A 182 4.25 2.42 8.86
C SER A 182 2.97 3.20 9.11
N GLY A 183 2.69 3.42 10.39
CA GLY A 183 1.60 4.28 10.84
C GLY A 183 2.02 5.02 12.11
N ASP A 184 1.69 6.30 12.17
CA ASP A 184 1.93 7.17 13.31
C ASP A 184 0.61 7.61 13.94
N ASP A 185 0.54 7.55 15.28
CA ASP A 185 -0.65 7.88 16.08
C ASP A 185 -1.92 7.23 15.55
N VAL A 186 -1.89 5.89 15.51
CA VAL A 186 -2.99 5.06 14.99
C VAL A 186 -4.00 4.79 16.09
N HIS A 187 -5.25 5.18 15.86
CA HIS A 187 -6.37 4.88 16.73
C HIS A 187 -7.33 3.90 16.06
N LEU A 188 -7.44 2.71 16.61
CA LEU A 188 -8.33 1.66 16.12
C LEU A 188 -9.76 1.86 16.57
N SER A 189 -10.73 1.52 15.75
CA SER A 189 -12.13 1.49 16.18
C SER A 189 -12.36 0.44 17.28
N PRO A 190 -13.43 0.53 18.05
CA PRO A 190 -13.76 -0.45 19.10
C PRO A 190 -13.83 -1.90 18.59
N ARG A 191 -14.16 -2.11 17.32
CA ARG A 191 -14.23 -3.46 16.69
C ARG A 191 -12.85 -4.05 16.44
N LEU A 192 -11.83 -3.22 16.24
CA LEU A 192 -10.45 -3.63 15.96
C LEU A 192 -9.55 -3.51 17.18
N ARG A 193 -10.11 -3.09 18.32
CA ARG A 193 -9.38 -2.92 19.57
C ARG A 193 -8.76 -4.25 20.00
N GLY A 194 -7.45 -4.26 20.13
CA GLY A 194 -6.70 -5.42 20.63
C GLY A 194 -6.65 -5.47 22.16
N ALA A 195 -6.02 -6.50 22.70
CA ALA A 195 -5.86 -6.73 24.14
C ALA A 195 -5.16 -5.55 24.85
N PHE A 196 -4.23 -4.87 24.19
CA PHE A 196 -3.47 -3.73 24.74
C PHE A 196 -4.11 -2.37 24.45
N GLY A 197 -5.35 -2.33 23.94
CA GLY A 197 -6.06 -1.10 23.64
C GLY A 197 -6.09 -0.74 22.18
N ASP A 198 -6.54 0.47 21.90
CA ASP A 198 -6.86 0.99 20.58
C ASP A 198 -5.88 2.06 20.08
N ALA A 199 -5.03 2.61 20.96
CA ALA A 199 -4.12 3.69 20.62
C ALA A 199 -2.67 3.18 20.48
N LEU A 200 -2.14 3.21 19.25
CA LEU A 200 -0.76 2.91 18.94
C LEU A 200 -0.02 4.20 18.59
N LYS A 201 1.08 4.49 19.26
CA LYS A 201 1.99 5.59 18.90
C LYS A 201 2.62 5.38 17.55
N SER A 202 3.01 4.13 17.27
CA SER A 202 3.59 3.77 15.99
C SER A 202 3.39 2.29 15.66
N VAL A 203 3.29 2.03 14.37
CA VAL A 203 3.34 0.70 13.76
C VAL A 203 4.40 0.76 12.68
N ALA A 204 5.27 -0.24 12.58
CA ALA A 204 6.21 -0.37 11.47
C ALA A 204 6.37 -1.84 11.08
N LEU A 205 6.33 -2.11 9.79
CA LEU A 205 6.54 -3.41 9.19
C LEU A 205 7.62 -3.27 8.12
N GLN A 206 8.68 -4.06 8.26
CA GLN A 206 9.64 -4.28 7.18
C GLN A 206 9.59 -5.73 6.76
N GLY A 207 9.75 -5.97 5.48
CA GLY A 207 9.75 -7.34 4.99
C GLY A 207 10.20 -7.44 3.55
N ASN A 208 10.29 -8.66 3.08
CA ASN A 208 10.52 -8.96 1.67
C ASN A 208 9.72 -10.18 1.23
N VAL A 209 9.33 -10.15 -0.03
CA VAL A 209 8.66 -11.26 -0.73
C VAL A 209 9.70 -11.90 -1.64
N SER A 210 10.02 -13.17 -1.42
CA SER A 210 10.88 -13.94 -2.30
C SER A 210 10.15 -14.39 -3.58
N GLN A 211 10.89 -14.93 -4.56
CA GLN A 211 10.30 -15.38 -5.84
C GLN A 211 9.55 -14.27 -6.58
N ALA A 212 10.14 -13.07 -6.60
CA ALA A 212 9.56 -11.87 -7.20
C ALA A 212 9.15 -12.04 -8.67
N ALA A 213 9.82 -12.92 -9.41
CA ALA A 213 9.50 -13.24 -10.81
C ALA A 213 8.06 -13.76 -11.00
N ALA A 214 7.45 -14.36 -9.97
CA ALA A 214 6.05 -14.77 -10.02
C ALA A 214 5.08 -13.59 -10.28
N PHE A 215 5.51 -12.37 -9.96
CA PHE A 215 4.73 -11.14 -10.09
C PHE A 215 5.11 -10.30 -11.32
N ASP A 216 6.00 -10.78 -12.20
CA ASP A 216 6.45 -10.01 -13.37
C ASP A 216 5.30 -9.68 -14.33
N ALA A 217 4.33 -10.57 -14.50
CA ALA A 217 3.14 -10.28 -15.28
C ALA A 217 2.32 -9.12 -14.70
N LEU A 218 2.16 -9.07 -13.36
CA LEU A 218 1.47 -7.96 -12.68
C LEU A 218 2.25 -6.65 -12.82
N ARG A 219 3.58 -6.69 -12.71
CA ARG A 219 4.44 -5.53 -12.96
C ARG A 219 4.25 -4.95 -14.36
N ALA A 220 4.10 -5.82 -15.34
CA ALA A 220 3.86 -5.46 -16.74
C ALA A 220 2.44 -4.95 -17.03
N GLY A 221 1.53 -5.01 -16.04
CA GLY A 221 0.16 -4.50 -16.15
C GLY A 221 -0.92 -5.58 -16.32
N ASN A 222 -0.58 -6.88 -16.17
CA ASN A 222 -1.60 -7.92 -16.04
C ASN A 222 -2.37 -7.72 -14.72
N THR A 223 -3.64 -8.11 -14.69
CA THR A 223 -4.52 -7.99 -13.53
C THR A 223 -4.82 -9.33 -12.85
N ASP A 224 -4.32 -10.45 -13.39
CA ASP A 224 -4.54 -11.79 -12.84
C ASP A 224 -3.58 -12.07 -11.66
N TRP A 225 -3.90 -11.48 -10.53
CA TRP A 225 -3.15 -11.64 -9.29
C TRP A 225 -3.25 -13.06 -8.71
N ARG A 226 -4.35 -13.79 -9.00
CA ARG A 226 -4.54 -15.17 -8.51
C ARG A 226 -3.54 -16.12 -9.17
N SER A 227 -3.41 -16.05 -10.49
CA SER A 227 -2.39 -16.82 -11.20
C SER A 227 -0.98 -16.47 -10.72
N ALA A 228 -0.68 -15.19 -10.45
CA ALA A 228 0.61 -14.79 -9.89
C ALA A 228 0.86 -15.40 -8.50
N LEU A 229 -0.14 -15.42 -7.63
CA LEU A 229 -0.04 -16.07 -6.31
C LEU A 229 0.12 -17.60 -6.43
N GLU A 230 -0.54 -18.26 -7.39
CA GLU A 230 -0.33 -19.68 -7.65
C GLU A 230 1.11 -19.98 -8.11
N VAL A 231 1.64 -19.17 -9.01
CA VAL A 231 3.05 -19.29 -9.45
C VAL A 231 3.97 -19.09 -8.25
N TRP A 232 3.72 -18.07 -7.43
CA TRP A 232 4.51 -17.75 -6.24
C TRP A 232 4.47 -18.88 -5.21
N ARG A 233 3.30 -19.43 -4.91
CA ARG A 233 3.12 -20.56 -4.00
C ARG A 233 3.86 -21.81 -4.49
N ASN A 234 3.74 -22.13 -5.78
CA ASN A 234 4.39 -23.30 -6.37
C ASN A 234 5.93 -23.15 -6.45
N ALA A 235 6.44 -21.94 -6.45
CA ALA A 235 7.87 -21.62 -6.42
C ALA A 235 8.45 -21.48 -5.00
N PRO A 236 7.96 -22.20 -4.00
CA PRO A 236 8.03 -21.99 -2.54
C PRO A 236 8.34 -20.53 -2.13
N GLY A 237 7.46 -19.64 -2.56
CA GLY A 237 7.53 -18.23 -2.20
C GLY A 237 7.32 -17.99 -0.71
N ARG A 238 8.02 -17.01 -0.15
CA ARG A 238 7.92 -16.63 1.27
C ARG A 238 7.84 -15.12 1.43
N ILE A 239 7.02 -14.70 2.36
CA ILE A 239 7.04 -13.34 2.91
C ILE A 239 7.84 -13.40 4.21
N ARG A 240 8.99 -12.73 4.24
CA ARG A 240 9.76 -12.58 5.47
C ARG A 240 9.40 -11.24 6.10
N VAL A 241 9.12 -11.26 7.40
CA VAL A 241 8.85 -10.09 8.21
C VAL A 241 10.04 -9.90 9.15
N ALA A 242 10.70 -8.74 9.10
CA ALA A 242 11.84 -8.44 9.98
C ALA A 242 12.22 -6.94 9.91
N PRO A 243 11.79 -6.11 10.89
CA PRO A 243 10.87 -6.38 11.99
C PRO A 243 9.41 -6.00 11.68
N LEU A 244 8.48 -6.50 12.50
CA LEU A 244 7.17 -5.89 12.77
C LEU A 244 7.25 -5.23 14.15
N GLU A 245 7.08 -3.94 14.24
CA GLU A 245 7.11 -3.16 15.49
C GLU A 245 5.74 -2.54 15.75
N LEU A 246 5.24 -2.70 16.98
CA LEU A 246 4.00 -2.09 17.45
C LEU A 246 4.29 -1.42 18.79
N ARG A 247 3.98 -0.15 18.93
CA ARG A 247 4.16 0.61 20.15
C ARG A 247 2.85 1.23 20.60
N TRP A 248 2.30 0.74 21.69
CA TRP A 248 1.06 1.28 22.25
C TRP A 248 1.30 2.54 23.09
N ALA A 249 0.32 3.42 23.11
CA ALA A 249 0.36 4.65 23.92
C ALA A 249 0.47 4.37 25.43
N ASN A 250 0.05 3.19 25.89
CA ASN A 250 0.10 2.74 27.28
C ASN A 250 1.45 2.15 27.73
N GLY A 251 2.48 2.16 26.86
CA GLY A 251 3.82 1.69 27.19
C GLY A 251 4.06 0.19 26.96
N VAL A 252 3.16 -0.49 26.26
CA VAL A 252 3.42 -1.85 25.76
C VAL A 252 4.08 -1.72 24.38
N ASP A 253 5.19 -2.40 24.19
CA ASP A 253 5.90 -2.50 22.90
C ASP A 253 5.99 -3.97 22.48
N MET A 254 5.76 -4.22 21.18
CA MET A 254 5.89 -5.55 20.58
C MET A 254 6.80 -5.48 19.38
N MET A 255 7.75 -6.40 19.29
CA MET A 255 8.62 -6.59 18.13
C MET A 255 8.50 -8.04 17.65
N GLY A 256 8.22 -8.22 16.35
CA GLY A 256 8.06 -9.52 15.74
C GLY A 256 9.00 -9.73 14.56
N HIS A 257 9.37 -10.98 14.31
CA HIS A 257 10.07 -11.40 13.10
C HIS A 257 9.66 -12.83 12.73
N GLY A 258 9.65 -13.12 11.45
CA GLY A 258 9.23 -14.45 11.01
C GLY A 258 9.13 -14.58 9.50
N ALA A 259 8.49 -15.66 9.08
CA ALA A 259 8.22 -15.88 7.67
C ALA A 259 6.89 -16.60 7.49
N MET A 260 6.18 -16.20 6.44
CA MET A 260 4.91 -16.78 6.04
C MET A 260 4.99 -17.25 4.58
N SER A 261 4.26 -18.29 4.25
CA SER A 261 4.06 -18.82 2.90
C SER A 261 2.59 -19.19 2.70
N LEU A 262 2.27 -19.84 1.61
CA LEU A 262 0.96 -20.44 1.37
C LEU A 262 1.10 -21.96 1.27
N ASP A 263 0.20 -22.68 1.94
CA ASP A 263 0.10 -24.13 1.85
C ASP A 263 -0.55 -24.60 0.52
N GLY A 264 -0.68 -25.91 0.34
CA GLY A 264 -1.37 -26.51 -0.82
C GLY A 264 -2.84 -26.13 -0.93
N GLY A 265 -3.48 -25.74 0.17
CA GLY A 265 -4.86 -25.26 0.26
C GLY A 265 -5.02 -23.75 0.11
N ARG A 266 -3.96 -23.01 -0.28
CA ARG A 266 -3.94 -21.53 -0.40
C ARG A 266 -4.12 -20.80 0.91
N ARG A 267 -3.82 -21.43 2.04
CA ARG A 267 -3.91 -20.83 3.37
C ARG A 267 -2.57 -20.31 3.79
N PRO A 268 -2.54 -19.24 4.59
CA PRO A 268 -1.30 -18.78 5.22
C PRO A 268 -0.70 -19.92 6.06
N GLU A 269 0.62 -20.08 5.96
CA GLU A 269 1.41 -21.02 6.75
C GLU A 269 2.72 -20.37 7.16
N GLY A 270 3.14 -20.51 8.43
CA GLY A 270 4.41 -19.97 8.89
C GLY A 270 4.40 -19.61 10.36
N ILE A 271 5.50 -18.98 10.78
CA ILE A 271 5.74 -18.65 12.19
C ILE A 271 6.25 -17.20 12.27
N VAL A 272 5.74 -16.48 13.28
CA VAL A 272 6.22 -15.15 13.67
C VAL A 272 6.50 -15.16 15.17
N ASP A 273 7.73 -14.91 15.54
CA ASP A 273 8.17 -14.77 16.92
C ASP A 273 8.02 -13.34 17.38
N PHE A 274 7.33 -13.12 18.50
CA PHE A 274 7.12 -11.81 19.10
C PHE A 274 7.89 -11.70 20.43
N LYS A 275 8.49 -10.53 20.66
CA LYS A 275 8.99 -10.08 21.96
C LYS A 275 8.15 -8.90 22.41
N ILE A 276 7.50 -9.03 23.59
CA ILE A 276 6.60 -8.02 24.13
C ILE A 276 7.20 -7.48 25.42
N SER A 277 7.26 -6.17 25.58
CA SER A 277 7.70 -5.47 26.80
C SER A 277 6.63 -4.56 27.34
N GLY A 278 6.74 -4.13 28.60
CA GLY A 278 5.76 -3.24 29.26
C GLY A 278 4.51 -3.93 29.78
N VAL A 279 4.34 -5.25 29.57
CA VAL A 279 3.12 -6.01 29.94
C VAL A 279 2.89 -6.01 31.46
N ALA A 280 3.93 -6.15 32.28
CA ALA A 280 3.79 -6.14 33.74
C ALA A 280 3.23 -4.81 34.27
N GLY A 281 3.73 -3.69 33.77
CA GLY A 281 3.22 -2.36 34.10
C GLY A 281 1.80 -2.12 33.60
N TRP A 282 1.46 -2.68 32.44
CA TRP A 282 0.11 -2.61 31.90
C TRP A 282 -0.87 -3.44 32.76
N LEU A 283 -0.53 -4.69 33.12
CA LEU A 283 -1.34 -5.54 34.00
C LEU A 283 -1.56 -4.92 35.38
N ALA A 284 -0.56 -4.25 35.95
CA ALA A 284 -0.70 -3.55 37.24
C ALA A 284 -1.75 -2.43 37.19
N ARG A 285 -1.93 -1.77 36.04
CA ARG A 285 -2.95 -0.72 35.85
C ARG A 285 -4.33 -1.26 35.46
N HIS A 286 -4.44 -2.55 35.08
CA HIS A 286 -5.68 -3.18 34.62
C HIS A 286 -5.99 -4.45 35.44
N PRO A 287 -6.16 -4.36 36.78
CA PRO A 287 -6.34 -5.52 37.65
C PRO A 287 -7.65 -6.28 37.38
N ALA A 288 -8.66 -5.62 36.80
CA ALA A 288 -9.98 -6.18 36.55
C ALA A 288 -10.15 -6.95 35.24
N MET A 289 -9.07 -7.12 34.45
CA MET A 289 -9.16 -8.00 33.28
C MET A 289 -9.37 -9.45 33.77
N SER A 290 -10.52 -10.01 33.43
CA SER A 290 -10.95 -11.36 33.79
C SER A 290 -9.88 -12.42 33.55
N PRO A 291 -9.83 -13.44 34.46
CA PRO A 291 -8.84 -14.53 34.36
C PRO A 291 -9.05 -15.45 33.16
N ASP A 292 -9.94 -15.12 32.24
CA ASP A 292 -10.37 -16.02 31.18
C ASP A 292 -9.37 -16.06 30.03
N GLY A 293 -8.78 -17.20 29.80
CA GLY A 293 -8.05 -17.57 28.59
C GLY A 293 -6.78 -16.75 28.32
N PHE A 294 -6.82 -15.88 27.33
CA PHE A 294 -5.68 -15.12 26.83
C PHE A 294 -5.01 -14.24 27.88
N ALA A 295 -5.79 -13.53 28.71
CA ALA A 295 -5.26 -12.65 29.76
C ALA A 295 -4.56 -13.42 30.90
N ALA A 296 -5.06 -14.60 31.24
CA ALA A 296 -4.42 -15.48 32.24
C ALA A 296 -3.10 -16.06 31.71
N GLY A 297 -3.07 -16.53 30.48
CA GLY A 297 -1.85 -17.00 29.81
C GLY A 297 -0.80 -15.90 29.67
N LEU A 298 -1.23 -14.68 29.34
CA LEU A 298 -0.35 -13.51 29.27
C LEU A 298 0.25 -13.16 30.64
N ARG A 299 -0.57 -13.23 31.70
CA ARG A 299 -0.14 -12.94 33.08
C ARG A 299 0.87 -13.97 33.61
N ASP A 300 0.63 -15.25 33.38
CA ASP A 300 1.57 -16.33 33.76
C ASP A 300 2.90 -16.17 33.03
N ARG A 301 2.88 -15.95 31.72
CA ARG A 301 4.08 -15.72 30.90
C ARG A 301 4.80 -14.43 31.26
N ALA A 302 4.08 -13.32 31.54
CA ALA A 302 4.69 -12.07 32.00
C ALA A 302 5.34 -12.22 33.38
N THR A 303 4.78 -13.03 34.28
CA THR A 303 5.34 -13.31 35.57
C THR A 303 6.62 -14.16 35.46
N LYS A 304 6.61 -15.16 34.57
CA LYS A 304 7.81 -15.96 34.27
C LYS A 304 8.90 -15.15 33.59
N ALA A 305 8.55 -14.28 32.63
CA ALA A 305 9.50 -13.40 31.92
C ALA A 305 10.05 -12.27 32.79
N GLY A 306 9.36 -11.88 33.83
CA GLY A 306 9.85 -10.89 34.82
C GLY A 306 11.09 -11.35 35.58
N SER A 307 11.40 -12.65 35.58
CA SER A 307 12.62 -13.23 36.16
C SER A 307 13.78 -13.36 35.16
N ASP A 308 13.53 -13.29 33.86
CA ASP A 308 14.53 -13.49 32.80
C ASP A 308 14.54 -12.32 31.80
N GLU A 309 15.72 -11.87 31.38
CA GLU A 309 15.97 -10.92 30.26
C GLU A 309 15.24 -9.55 30.31
N GLY A 310 15.15 -8.90 31.45
CA GLY A 310 14.69 -7.48 31.52
C GLY A 310 13.22 -7.28 31.25
N GLY A 311 12.36 -8.24 31.54
CA GLY A 311 10.89 -8.10 31.49
C GLY A 311 10.29 -8.20 30.09
N ARG A 312 10.99 -8.84 29.16
CA ARG A 312 10.50 -9.14 27.82
C ARG A 312 9.88 -10.53 27.76
N MET A 313 8.67 -10.61 27.28
CA MET A 313 7.93 -11.86 27.11
C MET A 313 7.99 -12.32 25.66
N GLY A 314 8.43 -13.56 25.42
CA GLY A 314 8.37 -14.21 24.12
C GLY A 314 6.97 -14.81 23.87
N VAL A 315 6.41 -14.59 22.68
CA VAL A 315 5.16 -15.21 22.21
C VAL A 315 5.35 -15.63 20.76
N VAL A 316 5.07 -16.89 20.47
CA VAL A 316 5.11 -17.42 19.11
C VAL A 316 3.68 -17.41 18.53
N PHE A 317 3.51 -16.79 17.37
CA PHE A 317 2.31 -16.91 16.56
C PHE A 317 2.63 -17.84 15.39
N GLY A 318 1.85 -18.88 15.21
CA GLY A 318 2.06 -19.86 14.15
C GLY A 318 0.77 -20.17 13.42
N ILE A 319 0.89 -20.51 12.14
CA ILE A 319 -0.17 -21.13 11.36
C ILE A 319 0.43 -22.40 10.75
N GLN A 320 -0.10 -23.55 11.13
CA GLN A 320 0.33 -24.85 10.63
C GLN A 320 -0.90 -25.76 10.47
N ASP A 321 -0.96 -26.51 9.38
CA ASP A 321 -2.07 -27.44 9.07
C ASP A 321 -3.45 -26.78 9.19
N SER A 322 -3.57 -25.53 8.76
CA SER A 322 -4.78 -24.71 8.86
C SER A 322 -5.15 -24.24 10.27
N VAL A 323 -4.41 -24.61 11.30
CA VAL A 323 -4.65 -24.19 12.68
C VAL A 323 -3.78 -22.97 13.02
N VAL A 324 -4.39 -21.98 13.62
CA VAL A 324 -3.72 -20.78 14.13
C VAL A 324 -3.37 -21.00 15.60
N TYR A 325 -2.11 -20.84 15.95
CA TYR A 325 -1.58 -21.04 17.29
C TYR A 325 -1.05 -19.73 17.90
N LEU A 326 -1.23 -19.57 19.20
CA LEU A 326 -0.54 -18.58 20.02
C LEU A 326 0.26 -19.30 21.12
N GLY A 327 1.56 -19.48 20.91
CA GLY A 327 2.35 -20.44 21.64
C GLY A 327 1.90 -21.86 21.27
N ASP A 328 1.54 -22.65 22.28
CA ASP A 328 1.03 -24.01 22.09
C ASP A 328 -0.51 -24.10 22.01
N ASP A 329 -1.19 -22.97 22.20
CA ASP A 329 -2.65 -22.92 22.27
C ASP A 329 -3.26 -22.69 20.89
N PRO A 330 -4.16 -23.56 20.38
CA PRO A 330 -4.91 -23.31 19.17
C PRO A 330 -5.95 -22.23 19.43
N ILE A 331 -5.95 -21.16 18.62
CA ILE A 331 -6.85 -20.01 18.77
C ILE A 331 -7.82 -19.82 17.60
N GLY A 332 -7.67 -20.58 16.53
CA GLY A 332 -8.53 -20.46 15.36
C GLY A 332 -8.09 -21.34 14.20
N MET A 333 -8.74 -21.13 13.07
CA MET A 333 -8.38 -21.78 11.81
C MET A 333 -8.12 -20.75 10.72
N ALA A 334 -7.14 -21.03 9.88
CA ALA A 334 -6.84 -20.24 8.70
C ALA A 334 -7.69 -20.70 7.51
N GLU A 335 -8.31 -19.73 6.85
CA GLU A 335 -9.09 -19.99 5.63
C GLU A 335 -8.23 -19.71 4.38
N PRO A 336 -8.58 -20.28 3.21
CA PRO A 336 -7.95 -19.96 1.94
C PRO A 336 -8.05 -18.45 1.65
N LEU A 337 -6.96 -17.86 1.13
CA LEU A 337 -6.93 -16.43 0.78
C LEU A 337 -7.71 -16.10 -0.50
N TYR A 338 -7.92 -17.09 -1.39
CA TYR A 338 -8.58 -16.91 -2.69
C TYR A 338 -9.11 -18.22 -3.27
#